data_8e15b3a1278691b393204869ddd7cea4
#
_entry.id   8e15b3a1278691b393204869ddd7cea4
#
_cell.length_a   1.000
_cell.length_b   1.000
_cell.length_c   1.000
_cell.angle_alpha   90.00
_cell.angle_beta   90.00
_cell.angle_gamma   90.00
#
_symmetry.space_group_name_H-M   'P 1'
#
loop_
_entity.id
_entity.type
_entity.pdbx_description
1 polymer ?
#
loop_
_entity_poly.entity_id
_entity_poly.type
_entity_poly.pdbx_seq_one_letter_code
_entity_poly.pdbx_strand_id
1 'polypeptide(L)'
;MSHPDKLGKYQITGVLGEGAMGVVYRGFDPDIRRIVALKTIRKQGGDSAQAAAQAAARFRNEAQAAGRLLHPGIVGVYDFGDDGRVAYIAMEFVEGHTLSQYLAQKVRFTEADVASMATQLLEALAHAHEHGVWHRDIKPSNVIMTKTGRVKIADFGIARTDTTGLTMANSVLGTPMYMAPEQFMGLPIDHRVDVYSAGVVLYQLLAGRAPFVGPQEALMYKVVNEVPAPPSTLEGAPHGPRFDAVVATALAKDPKLRFANASAFRDALTAALGQPAPNVVAREAVYSLPMVGDYAPTERIASAPHTDNAPLTHWDPSVLAQVEASLARHVGPMAAVMVRRAAKECHDLPTLQARLAEQITSSAARDAFLGQGSKAGGGTGGTGGSVGVRGGAPSTFAPASGTFAGATTPVNEALMDQAQRLLSAQLGPIARVVVKRAAERTRQREAFFALLAEAVPEAMRAKLLAELNKLH
;
A
#
# COMPACT_ATOMS: atom_id res chain seq x y z
N MET A 1 -5.51 -24.09 8.81
CA MET A 1 -4.53 -24.36 9.90
C MET A 1 -5.28 -24.24 11.22
N SER A 2 -5.10 -25.18 12.15
CA SER A 2 -5.69 -25.06 13.50
C SER A 2 -4.99 -23.95 14.26
N HIS A 3 -5.76 -23.06 14.89
CA HIS A 3 -5.23 -22.05 15.79
C HIS A 3 -4.74 -22.74 17.09
N PRO A 4 -3.70 -22.19 17.75
CA PRO A 4 -3.25 -22.74 19.02
C PRO A 4 -4.30 -22.47 20.12
N ASP A 5 -4.40 -23.39 21.08
CA ASP A 5 -5.28 -23.20 22.24
C ASP A 5 -4.64 -22.27 23.28
N LYS A 6 -3.31 -22.11 23.23
CA LYS A 6 -2.53 -21.35 24.21
C LYS A 6 -1.30 -20.72 23.57
N LEU A 7 -0.93 -19.53 24.03
CA LEU A 7 0.35 -18.85 23.74
C LEU A 7 1.00 -18.42 25.06
N GLY A 8 2.13 -19.03 25.41
CA GLY A 8 2.73 -18.84 26.74
C GLY A 8 1.73 -19.16 27.85
N LYS A 9 1.45 -18.21 28.73
CA LYS A 9 0.45 -18.36 29.82
C LYS A 9 -0.99 -18.07 29.37
N TYR A 10 -1.18 -17.40 28.23
CA TYR A 10 -2.46 -16.90 27.76
C TYR A 10 -3.28 -18.00 27.08
N GLN A 11 -4.54 -18.15 27.48
CA GLN A 11 -5.51 -19.03 26.83
C GLN A 11 -6.14 -18.30 25.65
N ILE A 12 -6.18 -18.91 24.47
CA ILE A 12 -6.81 -18.34 23.28
C ILE A 12 -8.32 -18.56 23.35
N THR A 13 -9.08 -17.48 23.25
CA THR A 13 -10.55 -17.51 23.30
C THR A 13 -11.21 -17.14 21.96
N GLY A 14 -10.43 -16.68 20.98
CA GLY A 14 -10.92 -16.34 19.64
C GLY A 14 -9.89 -15.66 18.78
N VAL A 15 -10.24 -15.40 17.52
CA VAL A 15 -9.42 -14.66 16.55
C VAL A 15 -10.02 -13.26 16.39
N LEU A 16 -9.22 -12.22 16.54
CA LEU A 16 -9.60 -10.82 16.33
C LEU A 16 -9.33 -10.36 14.90
N GLY A 17 -8.30 -10.92 14.27
CA GLY A 17 -7.96 -10.59 12.89
C GLY A 17 -6.75 -11.38 12.39
N GLU A 18 -6.69 -11.55 11.07
CA GLU A 18 -5.56 -12.17 10.39
C GLU A 18 -4.99 -11.18 9.36
N GLY A 19 -3.67 -11.12 9.26
CA GLY A 19 -2.96 -10.24 8.34
C GLY A 19 -1.67 -10.86 7.81
N ALA A 20 -1.01 -10.14 6.92
CA ALA A 20 0.23 -10.58 6.29
C ALA A 20 1.35 -10.89 7.29
N MET A 21 1.37 -10.22 8.45
CA MET A 21 2.41 -10.38 9.48
C MET A 21 2.10 -11.46 10.52
N GLY A 22 0.84 -11.88 10.63
CA GLY A 22 0.42 -12.85 11.63
C GLY A 22 -1.05 -12.74 11.99
N VAL A 23 -1.40 -13.33 13.12
CA VAL A 23 -2.77 -13.38 13.62
C VAL A 23 -2.85 -12.60 14.94
N VAL A 24 -3.94 -11.88 15.14
CA VAL A 24 -4.26 -11.25 16.41
C VAL A 24 -5.36 -12.10 17.08
N TYR A 25 -5.07 -12.61 18.25
CA TYR A 25 -6.00 -13.43 19.03
C TYR A 25 -6.61 -12.64 20.19
N ARG A 26 -7.83 -12.98 20.54
CA ARG A 26 -8.39 -12.67 21.86
C ARG A 26 -7.88 -13.74 22.82
N GLY A 27 -7.19 -13.33 23.88
CA GLY A 27 -6.63 -14.20 24.88
C GLY A 27 -7.17 -13.87 26.27
N PHE A 28 -7.01 -14.81 27.20
CA PHE A 28 -7.31 -14.65 28.61
C PHE A 28 -6.04 -14.89 29.43
N ASP A 29 -5.69 -13.93 30.27
CA ASP A 29 -4.60 -14.06 31.25
C ASP A 29 -5.16 -14.68 32.53
N PRO A 30 -4.84 -15.95 32.86
CA PRO A 30 -5.42 -16.62 34.01
C PRO A 30 -4.86 -16.10 35.35
N ASP A 31 -3.65 -15.54 35.37
CA ASP A 31 -2.98 -15.06 36.57
C ASP A 31 -3.67 -13.85 37.18
N ILE A 32 -4.06 -12.91 36.32
CA ILE A 32 -4.71 -11.65 36.71
C ILE A 32 -6.13 -11.53 36.23
N ARG A 33 -6.68 -12.60 35.62
CA ARG A 33 -8.07 -12.75 35.19
C ARG A 33 -8.56 -11.61 34.28
N ARG A 34 -7.77 -11.26 33.24
CA ARG A 34 -8.15 -10.24 32.26
C ARG A 34 -8.12 -10.76 30.85
N ILE A 35 -8.92 -10.13 29.98
CA ILE A 35 -8.86 -10.31 28.53
C ILE A 35 -7.72 -9.48 27.97
N VAL A 36 -6.97 -10.05 27.01
CA VAL A 36 -5.86 -9.42 26.31
C VAL A 36 -6.01 -9.62 24.80
N ALA A 37 -5.38 -8.76 23.99
CA ALA A 37 -5.13 -9.03 22.60
C ALA A 37 -3.70 -9.58 22.46
N LEU A 38 -3.54 -10.65 21.69
CA LEU A 38 -2.25 -11.31 21.46
C LEU A 38 -1.90 -11.21 19.99
N LYS A 39 -0.99 -10.32 19.65
CA LYS A 39 -0.48 -10.16 18.29
C LYS A 39 0.70 -11.09 18.06
N THR A 40 0.61 -11.94 17.04
CA THR A 40 1.66 -12.93 16.75
C THR A 40 2.43 -12.54 15.49
N ILE A 41 3.71 -12.93 15.44
CA ILE A 41 4.51 -12.93 14.23
C ILE A 41 4.94 -14.37 13.94
N ARG A 42 4.62 -14.85 12.73
CA ARG A 42 5.07 -16.15 12.25
C ARG A 42 6.56 -16.07 11.91
N LYS A 43 7.34 -16.97 12.46
CA LYS A 43 8.70 -17.25 11.98
C LYS A 43 8.54 -18.03 10.66
N GLN A 44 8.80 -17.38 9.53
CA GLN A 44 8.61 -18.02 8.22
C GLN A 44 9.59 -19.17 8.07
N GLY A 45 9.08 -20.35 7.72
CA GLY A 45 9.84 -21.60 7.62
C GLY A 45 10.80 -21.72 6.43
N GLY A 46 11.07 -20.62 5.72
CA GLY A 46 12.02 -20.53 4.60
C GLY A 46 13.16 -19.53 4.85
N ASP A 47 13.06 -18.73 5.90
CA ASP A 47 14.10 -17.77 6.24
C ASP A 47 15.28 -18.48 6.94
N SER A 48 16.50 -18.00 6.70
CA SER A 48 17.65 -18.45 7.50
C SER A 48 17.33 -18.21 8.99
N ALA A 49 17.77 -19.12 9.88
CA ALA A 49 17.59 -18.98 11.32
C ALA A 49 18.02 -17.59 11.84
N GLN A 50 18.96 -16.97 11.17
CA GLN A 50 19.46 -15.62 11.45
C GLN A 50 18.44 -14.54 11.11
N ALA A 51 17.73 -14.64 9.98
CA ALA A 51 16.68 -13.68 9.58
C ALA A 51 15.47 -13.76 10.53
N ALA A 52 15.06 -14.98 10.92
CA ALA A 52 14.01 -15.19 11.91
C ALA A 52 14.38 -14.62 13.29
N ALA A 53 15.63 -14.82 13.76
CA ALA A 53 16.12 -14.26 15.02
C ALA A 53 16.16 -12.71 14.98
N GLN A 54 16.58 -12.11 13.88
CA GLN A 54 16.58 -10.65 13.69
C GLN A 54 15.16 -10.08 13.68
N ALA A 55 14.19 -10.76 13.03
CA ALA A 55 12.79 -10.34 13.06
C ALA A 55 12.21 -10.39 14.48
N ALA A 56 12.48 -11.45 15.24
CA ALA A 56 12.05 -11.58 16.64
C ALA A 56 12.70 -10.51 17.55
N ALA A 57 13.99 -10.22 17.35
CA ALA A 57 14.69 -9.18 18.11
C ALA A 57 14.11 -7.78 17.83
N ARG A 58 13.82 -7.46 16.55
CA ARG A 58 13.14 -6.22 16.18
C ARG A 58 11.77 -6.11 16.84
N PHE A 59 10.96 -7.15 16.75
CA PHE A 59 9.63 -7.21 17.36
C PHE A 59 9.68 -7.01 18.89
N ARG A 60 10.70 -7.56 19.55
CA ARG A 60 10.94 -7.32 20.98
C ARG A 60 11.28 -5.87 21.30
N ASN A 61 12.20 -5.27 20.55
CA ASN A 61 12.63 -3.89 20.79
C ASN A 61 11.47 -2.91 20.62
N GLU A 62 10.61 -3.15 19.65
CA GLU A 62 9.41 -2.35 19.39
C GLU A 62 8.38 -2.52 20.50
N ALA A 63 8.15 -3.77 20.95
CA ALA A 63 7.29 -4.02 22.11
C ALA A 63 7.80 -3.28 23.37
N GLN A 64 9.13 -3.26 23.57
CA GLN A 64 9.73 -2.53 24.69
C GLN A 64 9.56 -1.00 24.57
N ALA A 65 9.68 -0.44 23.36
CA ALA A 65 9.45 0.99 23.10
C ALA A 65 7.98 1.36 23.35
N ALA A 66 7.05 0.58 22.79
CA ALA A 66 5.61 0.78 22.99
C ALA A 66 5.18 0.55 24.44
N GLY A 67 5.82 -0.39 25.15
CA GLY A 67 5.53 -0.69 26.56
C GLY A 67 5.87 0.43 27.56
N ARG A 68 6.65 1.44 27.12
CA ARG A 68 6.95 2.63 27.91
C ARG A 68 5.88 3.71 27.81
N LEU A 69 4.99 3.60 26.83
CA LEU A 69 3.95 4.59 26.58
C LEU A 69 2.72 4.32 27.45
N LEU A 70 2.44 5.20 28.39
CA LEU A 70 1.26 5.18 29.25
C LEU A 70 0.37 6.37 28.93
N HIS A 71 -0.61 6.17 28.08
CA HIS A 71 -1.55 7.24 27.67
C HIS A 71 -2.94 6.65 27.37
N PRO A 72 -4.05 7.31 27.75
CA PRO A 72 -5.40 6.79 27.54
C PRO A 72 -5.75 6.58 26.06
N GLY A 73 -5.13 7.31 25.15
CA GLY A 73 -5.27 7.19 23.69
C GLY A 73 -4.28 6.22 23.04
N ILE A 74 -3.51 5.42 23.81
CA ILE A 74 -2.57 4.43 23.29
C ILE A 74 -2.96 3.06 23.85
N VAL A 75 -2.92 2.03 23.00
CA VAL A 75 -3.12 0.63 23.42
C VAL A 75 -1.90 0.18 24.22
N GLY A 76 -2.11 -0.18 25.49
CA GLY A 76 -1.04 -0.58 26.39
C GLY A 76 -0.44 -1.93 26.00
N VAL A 77 0.88 -2.04 25.99
CA VAL A 77 1.61 -3.31 25.84
C VAL A 77 1.90 -3.86 27.23
N TYR A 78 1.59 -5.12 27.45
CA TYR A 78 1.71 -5.77 28.76
C TYR A 78 2.89 -6.74 28.85
N ASP A 79 3.13 -7.49 27.78
CA ASP A 79 4.13 -8.57 27.81
C ASP A 79 4.60 -8.91 26.40
N PHE A 80 5.76 -9.54 26.32
CA PHE A 80 6.31 -10.12 25.11
C PHE A 80 6.73 -11.56 25.40
N GLY A 81 6.32 -12.49 24.57
CA GLY A 81 6.70 -13.90 24.67
C GLY A 81 7.13 -14.50 23.35
N ASP A 82 7.86 -15.60 23.46
CA ASP A 82 8.32 -16.41 22.34
C ASP A 82 8.18 -17.88 22.74
N ASP A 83 7.34 -18.64 22.02
CA ASP A 83 7.14 -20.07 22.25
C ASP A 83 8.00 -20.97 21.33
N GLY A 84 8.97 -20.39 20.66
CA GLY A 84 9.86 -21.07 19.71
C GLY A 84 9.32 -21.10 18.28
N ARG A 85 8.01 -21.25 18.06
CA ARG A 85 7.35 -21.23 16.74
C ARG A 85 6.81 -19.86 16.38
N VAL A 86 6.32 -19.15 17.39
CA VAL A 86 5.61 -17.87 17.24
C VAL A 86 6.07 -16.91 18.32
N ALA A 87 6.50 -15.71 17.94
CA ALA A 87 6.67 -14.62 18.88
C ALA A 87 5.33 -13.88 19.00
N TYR A 88 5.00 -13.42 20.22
CA TYR A 88 3.76 -12.71 20.47
C TYR A 88 3.95 -11.51 21.40
N ILE A 89 3.07 -10.51 21.24
CA ILE A 89 2.92 -9.38 22.14
C ILE A 89 1.53 -9.48 22.77
N ALA A 90 1.47 -9.47 24.10
CA ALA A 90 0.23 -9.32 24.86
C ALA A 90 -0.02 -7.82 25.10
N MET A 91 -1.21 -7.35 24.73
CA MET A 91 -1.57 -5.94 24.82
C MET A 91 -3.02 -5.78 25.29
N GLU A 92 -3.38 -4.56 25.59
CA GLU A 92 -4.74 -4.17 25.98
C GLU A 92 -5.74 -4.64 24.93
N PHE A 93 -6.77 -5.36 25.37
CA PHE A 93 -7.93 -5.65 24.56
C PHE A 93 -8.87 -4.46 24.60
N VAL A 94 -9.03 -3.78 23.46
CA VAL A 94 -9.90 -2.61 23.32
C VAL A 94 -11.24 -3.04 22.76
N GLU A 95 -12.30 -2.86 23.53
CA GLU A 95 -13.66 -3.07 23.05
C GLU A 95 -14.11 -1.90 22.19
N GLY A 96 -14.23 -2.11 20.88
CA GLY A 96 -14.59 -1.08 19.93
C GLY A 96 -14.36 -1.51 18.48
N HIS A 97 -14.50 -0.57 17.58
CA HIS A 97 -14.28 -0.76 16.15
C HIS A 97 -13.13 0.12 15.65
N THR A 98 -12.42 -0.35 14.65
CA THR A 98 -11.40 0.46 13.96
C THR A 98 -12.08 1.52 13.09
N LEU A 99 -11.42 2.66 12.87
CA LEU A 99 -11.91 3.66 11.92
C LEU A 99 -12.06 3.07 10.51
N SER A 100 -11.25 2.06 10.17
CA SER A 100 -11.38 1.34 8.90
C SER A 100 -12.76 0.67 8.74
N GLN A 101 -13.30 0.10 9.82
CA GLN A 101 -14.64 -0.51 9.81
C GLN A 101 -15.74 0.52 9.60
N TYR A 102 -15.66 1.67 10.28
CA TYR A 102 -16.63 2.77 10.07
C TYR A 102 -16.56 3.31 8.63
N LEU A 103 -15.36 3.53 8.10
CA LEU A 103 -15.18 4.02 6.72
C LEU A 103 -15.67 3.00 5.68
N ALA A 104 -15.46 1.71 5.90
CA ALA A 104 -15.96 0.65 5.02
C ALA A 104 -17.49 0.62 4.96
N GLN A 105 -18.18 0.93 6.07
CA GLN A 105 -19.63 1.06 6.15
C GLN A 105 -20.13 2.45 5.72
N LYS A 106 -19.22 3.32 5.22
CA LYS A 106 -19.54 4.68 4.79
C LYS A 106 -20.22 5.53 5.86
N VAL A 107 -19.91 5.27 7.13
CA VAL A 107 -20.41 6.07 8.25
C VAL A 107 -19.91 7.51 8.06
N ARG A 108 -20.84 8.47 8.19
CA ARG A 108 -20.53 9.90 8.14
C ARG A 108 -20.50 10.44 9.57
N PHE A 109 -19.44 11.15 9.88
CA PHE A 109 -19.23 11.80 11.16
C PHE A 109 -19.54 13.29 11.07
N THR A 110 -20.02 13.89 12.15
CA THR A 110 -20.15 15.35 12.21
C THR A 110 -18.78 16.01 12.29
N GLU A 111 -18.69 17.33 12.01
CA GLU A 111 -17.44 18.09 12.20
C GLU A 111 -16.89 17.97 13.63
N ALA A 112 -17.79 17.97 14.62
CA ALA A 112 -17.44 17.80 16.02
C ALA A 112 -16.86 16.42 16.31
N ASP A 113 -17.42 15.35 15.73
CA ASP A 113 -16.88 13.99 15.86
C ASP A 113 -15.51 13.86 15.20
N VAL A 114 -15.36 14.40 13.98
CA VAL A 114 -14.08 14.41 13.26
C VAL A 114 -13.02 15.16 14.06
N ALA A 115 -13.36 16.32 14.59
CA ALA A 115 -12.44 17.11 15.43
C ALA A 115 -12.10 16.37 16.73
N SER A 116 -13.06 15.73 17.37
CA SER A 116 -12.84 14.91 18.57
C SER A 116 -11.87 13.75 18.28
N MET A 117 -12.11 12.98 17.22
CA MET A 117 -11.23 11.87 16.85
C MET A 117 -9.82 12.32 16.52
N ALA A 118 -9.69 13.39 15.71
CA ALA A 118 -8.39 13.91 15.31
C ALA A 118 -7.63 14.51 16.50
N THR A 119 -8.30 15.24 17.40
CA THR A 119 -7.68 15.78 18.62
C THR A 119 -7.12 14.66 19.48
N GLN A 120 -7.90 13.62 19.78
CA GLN A 120 -7.46 12.49 20.59
C GLN A 120 -6.30 11.72 19.93
N LEU A 121 -6.34 11.52 18.59
CA LEU A 121 -5.26 10.93 17.83
C LEU A 121 -3.97 11.74 17.95
N LEU A 122 -4.06 13.08 17.79
CA LEU A 122 -2.91 13.98 17.85
C LEU A 122 -2.34 14.11 19.27
N GLU A 123 -3.15 14.05 20.32
CA GLU A 123 -2.70 14.01 21.71
C GLU A 123 -1.89 12.72 21.99
N ALA A 124 -2.39 11.58 21.54
CA ALA A 124 -1.67 10.31 21.67
C ALA A 124 -0.33 10.30 20.90
N LEU A 125 -0.31 10.86 19.70
CA LEU A 125 0.92 11.01 18.92
C LEU A 125 1.90 12.00 19.58
N ALA A 126 1.44 13.12 20.09
CA ALA A 126 2.28 14.08 20.80
C ALA A 126 2.98 13.41 21.99
N HIS A 127 2.21 12.69 22.83
CA HIS A 127 2.76 11.93 23.94
C HIS A 127 3.83 10.92 23.50
N ALA A 128 3.60 10.16 22.46
CA ALA A 128 4.57 9.19 21.95
C ALA A 128 5.85 9.88 21.42
N HIS A 129 5.70 10.98 20.68
CA HIS A 129 6.81 11.75 20.13
C HIS A 129 7.70 12.36 21.22
N GLU A 130 7.11 12.86 22.31
CA GLU A 130 7.82 13.36 23.50
C GLU A 130 8.67 12.28 24.16
N HIS A 131 8.26 10.99 24.04
CA HIS A 131 9.02 9.85 24.55
C HIS A 131 9.97 9.23 23.49
N GLY A 132 10.17 9.93 22.35
CA GLY A 132 11.06 9.48 21.27
C GLY A 132 10.52 8.29 20.46
N VAL A 133 9.21 8.00 20.54
CA VAL A 133 8.58 6.90 19.82
C VAL A 133 7.70 7.46 18.70
N TRP A 134 7.98 7.05 17.47
CA TRP A 134 7.19 7.40 16.29
C TRP A 134 6.38 6.18 15.84
N HIS A 135 5.15 6.42 15.40
CA HIS A 135 4.26 5.33 15.00
C HIS A 135 4.59 4.77 13.61
N ARG A 136 4.90 5.64 12.63
CA ARG A 136 5.33 5.32 11.24
C ARG A 136 4.32 4.55 10.37
N ASP A 137 3.17 4.15 10.90
CA ASP A 137 2.11 3.42 10.18
C ASP A 137 0.70 3.83 10.64
N ILE A 138 0.46 5.14 10.85
CA ILE A 138 -0.87 5.67 11.18
C ILE A 138 -1.80 5.47 9.99
N LYS A 139 -2.90 4.75 10.26
CA LYS A 139 -3.96 4.46 9.29
C LYS A 139 -5.25 4.07 10.02
N PRO A 140 -6.43 4.12 9.38
CA PRO A 140 -7.71 3.85 10.03
C PRO A 140 -7.82 2.47 10.70
N SER A 141 -7.10 1.45 10.22
CA SER A 141 -7.10 0.13 10.85
C SER A 141 -6.34 0.07 12.17
N ASN A 142 -5.46 1.03 12.42
CA ASN A 142 -4.67 1.13 13.66
C ASN A 142 -5.26 2.14 14.65
N VAL A 143 -6.41 2.72 14.34
CA VAL A 143 -7.14 3.67 15.20
C VAL A 143 -8.46 3.04 15.60
N ILE A 144 -8.64 2.77 16.89
CA ILE A 144 -9.81 2.09 17.45
C ILE A 144 -10.66 3.11 18.20
N MET A 145 -11.94 3.20 17.88
CA MET A 145 -12.92 3.95 18.63
C MET A 145 -13.61 3.02 19.62
N THR A 146 -13.47 3.31 20.90
CA THR A 146 -14.08 2.54 21.99
C THR A 146 -15.57 2.80 22.10
N LYS A 147 -16.30 1.94 22.81
CA LYS A 147 -17.73 2.16 23.11
C LYS A 147 -18.03 3.42 23.95
N THR A 148 -17.00 4.01 24.54
CA THR A 148 -17.13 5.29 25.28
C THR A 148 -16.82 6.52 24.43
N GLY A 149 -16.60 6.36 23.11
CA GLY A 149 -16.26 7.46 22.20
C GLY A 149 -14.80 7.94 22.31
N ARG A 150 -13.95 7.19 23.00
CA ARG A 150 -12.52 7.46 23.06
C ARG A 150 -11.80 6.79 21.91
N VAL A 151 -10.75 7.44 21.44
CA VAL A 151 -9.84 6.93 20.40
C VAL A 151 -8.61 6.33 21.03
N LYS A 152 -8.20 5.14 20.58
CA LYS A 152 -6.93 4.52 20.95
C LYS A 152 -6.13 4.13 19.71
N ILE A 153 -4.82 4.41 19.74
CA ILE A 153 -3.88 4.01 18.69
C ILE A 153 -3.29 2.66 19.07
N ALA A 154 -3.40 1.71 18.15
CA ALA A 154 -2.78 0.38 18.25
C ALA A 154 -1.55 0.29 17.31
N ASP A 155 -0.69 -0.68 17.55
CA ASP A 155 0.40 -1.07 16.66
C ASP A 155 1.48 0.01 16.44
N PHE A 156 1.95 0.65 17.50
CA PHE A 156 3.11 1.53 17.44
C PHE A 156 4.34 0.82 16.87
N GLY A 157 4.73 1.22 15.65
CA GLY A 157 6.02 0.92 15.04
C GLY A 157 6.46 -0.54 14.88
N ILE A 158 5.60 -1.51 15.20
CA ILE A 158 5.92 -2.93 15.40
C ILE A 158 6.57 -3.64 14.18
N ALA A 159 6.88 -2.93 13.08
CA ALA A 159 7.41 -3.60 11.90
C ALA A 159 8.36 -2.78 11.00
N ARG A 160 8.73 -1.56 11.37
CA ARG A 160 9.47 -0.67 10.45
C ARG A 160 10.64 0.02 11.11
N THR A 161 11.65 -0.76 11.51
CA THR A 161 12.98 -0.19 11.82
C THR A 161 13.74 0.13 10.54
N ASP A 162 14.52 1.20 10.61
CA ASP A 162 15.42 1.75 9.61
C ASP A 162 16.06 0.69 8.70
N THR A 163 15.37 0.36 7.63
CA THR A 163 16.01 -0.28 6.49
C THR A 163 16.47 0.83 5.55
N THR A 164 17.67 1.30 5.79
CA THR A 164 18.54 1.84 4.74
C THR A 164 18.72 0.74 3.70
N GLY A 165 17.84 0.71 2.73
CA GLY A 165 17.88 -0.29 1.68
C GLY A 165 16.49 -0.82 1.36
N LEU A 166 15.78 -0.10 0.49
CA LEU A 166 14.55 -0.55 -0.13
C LEU A 166 14.81 -1.83 -0.96
N THR A 167 14.76 -2.97 -0.33
CA THR A 167 14.38 -4.21 -1.01
C THR A 167 12.86 -4.31 -1.07
N MET A 168 12.24 -3.32 -1.74
CA MET A 168 10.81 -3.30 -2.06
C MET A 168 10.46 -4.25 -3.21
N ALA A 169 11.31 -5.26 -3.50
CA ALA A 169 11.05 -6.12 -4.65
C ALA A 169 9.91 -7.12 -4.42
N ASN A 170 9.56 -7.48 -3.16
CA ASN A 170 8.56 -8.53 -2.93
C ASN A 170 7.73 -8.42 -1.63
N SER A 171 7.73 -7.31 -0.92
CA SER A 171 6.90 -7.16 0.28
C SER A 171 5.87 -6.06 0.08
N VAL A 172 4.66 -6.43 -0.32
CA VAL A 172 3.45 -5.59 -0.20
C VAL A 172 3.16 -5.44 1.29
N LEU A 173 3.95 -4.62 1.99
CA LEU A 173 3.80 -4.38 3.41
C LEU A 173 3.15 -3.01 3.63
N GLY A 174 1.84 -3.01 3.86
CA GLY A 174 1.07 -1.83 4.26
C GLY A 174 0.29 -1.18 3.13
N THR A 175 -0.68 -0.36 3.51
CA THR A 175 -1.50 0.42 2.57
C THR A 175 -0.76 1.71 2.23
N PRO A 176 -0.15 1.83 1.05
CA PRO A 176 0.78 2.92 0.74
C PRO A 176 0.15 4.32 0.76
N MET A 177 -1.17 4.42 0.73
CA MET A 177 -1.89 5.71 0.68
C MET A 177 -1.71 6.60 1.93
N TYR A 178 -1.28 6.03 3.07
CA TYR A 178 -1.04 6.80 4.31
C TYR A 178 0.44 7.15 4.52
N MET A 179 1.35 6.61 3.71
CA MET A 179 2.78 6.89 3.81
C MET A 179 3.11 8.30 3.39
N ALA A 180 4.03 8.93 4.12
CA ALA A 180 4.57 10.23 3.76
C ALA A 180 5.52 10.15 2.55
N PRO A 181 5.64 11.22 1.73
CA PRO A 181 6.50 11.27 0.55
C PRO A 181 7.93 10.81 0.81
N GLU A 182 8.55 11.27 1.90
CA GLU A 182 9.92 10.94 2.28
C GLU A 182 10.12 9.46 2.58
N GLN A 183 9.08 8.75 3.05
CA GLN A 183 9.13 7.30 3.26
C GLN A 183 9.22 6.54 1.93
N PHE A 184 8.54 7.04 0.87
CA PHE A 184 8.65 6.46 -0.47
C PHE A 184 9.99 6.75 -1.12
N MET A 185 10.54 7.93 -0.86
CA MET A 185 11.81 8.37 -1.42
C MET A 185 13.03 7.79 -0.68
N GLY A 186 12.84 7.09 0.44
CA GLY A 186 13.94 6.58 1.25
C GLY A 186 14.80 7.70 1.88
N LEU A 187 14.21 8.88 2.10
CA LEU A 187 14.87 10.01 2.73
C LEU A 187 14.87 9.84 4.26
N PRO A 188 15.75 10.56 4.97
CA PRO A 188 15.68 10.60 6.43
C PRO A 188 14.29 11.03 6.90
N ILE A 189 13.73 10.27 7.83
CA ILE A 189 12.41 10.50 8.39
C ILE A 189 12.50 10.99 9.83
N ASP A 190 11.51 11.76 10.26
CA ASP A 190 11.30 12.16 11.64
C ASP A 190 9.82 11.95 12.04
N HIS A 191 9.41 12.42 13.22
CA HIS A 191 8.04 12.32 13.73
C HIS A 191 6.97 12.95 12.81
N ARG A 192 7.36 13.78 11.83
CA ARG A 192 6.44 14.44 10.89
C ARG A 192 5.87 13.47 9.85
N VAL A 193 6.38 12.25 9.74
CA VAL A 193 5.70 11.20 8.97
C VAL A 193 4.34 10.86 9.58
N ASP A 194 4.24 10.87 10.93
CA ASP A 194 2.98 10.65 11.63
C ASP A 194 2.03 11.84 11.49
N VAL A 195 2.55 13.07 11.44
CA VAL A 195 1.77 14.28 11.13
C VAL A 195 1.11 14.17 9.76
N TYR A 196 1.87 13.73 8.74
CA TYR A 196 1.35 13.51 7.39
C TYR A 196 0.27 12.41 7.38
N SER A 197 0.56 11.27 7.99
CA SER A 197 -0.37 10.13 8.02
C SER A 197 -1.66 10.47 8.79
N ALA A 198 -1.57 11.21 9.89
CA ALA A 198 -2.74 11.76 10.60
C ALA A 198 -3.52 12.74 9.74
N GLY A 199 -2.83 13.57 8.93
CA GLY A 199 -3.45 14.44 7.92
C GLY A 199 -4.23 13.66 6.87
N VAL A 200 -3.72 12.51 6.40
CA VAL A 200 -4.44 11.62 5.46
C VAL A 200 -5.69 11.03 6.12
N VAL A 201 -5.60 10.60 7.39
CA VAL A 201 -6.77 10.10 8.16
C VAL A 201 -7.81 11.22 8.32
N LEU A 202 -7.40 12.43 8.71
CA LEU A 202 -8.30 13.59 8.82
C LEU A 202 -8.97 13.90 7.48
N TYR A 203 -8.19 13.96 6.40
CA TYR A 203 -8.73 14.14 5.04
C TYR A 203 -9.83 13.11 4.74
N GLN A 204 -9.57 11.83 5.03
CA GLN A 204 -10.51 10.76 4.73
C GLN A 204 -11.78 10.83 5.59
N LEU A 205 -11.68 11.24 6.84
CA LEU A 205 -12.86 11.47 7.71
C LEU A 205 -13.71 12.63 7.21
N LEU A 206 -13.08 13.71 6.70
CA LEU A 206 -13.76 14.88 6.15
C LEU A 206 -14.36 14.61 4.77
N ALA A 207 -13.62 13.93 3.90
CA ALA A 207 -13.98 13.75 2.50
C ALA A 207 -14.76 12.44 2.22
N GLY A 208 -14.77 11.48 3.15
CA GLY A 208 -15.30 10.13 2.96
C GLY A 208 -14.45 9.26 2.03
N ARG A 209 -13.33 9.77 1.50
CA ARG A 209 -12.39 9.07 0.63
C ARG A 209 -10.95 9.56 0.83
N ALA A 210 -9.98 8.71 0.50
CA ALA A 210 -8.57 9.09 0.60
C ALA A 210 -8.20 10.22 -0.39
N PRO A 211 -7.16 11.04 -0.08
CA PRO A 211 -6.72 12.14 -0.95
C PRO A 211 -6.23 11.67 -2.30
N PHE A 212 -5.62 10.49 -2.36
CA PHE A 212 -5.12 9.89 -3.59
C PHE A 212 -5.61 8.44 -3.70
N VAL A 213 -6.02 8.07 -4.92
CA VAL A 213 -6.47 6.73 -5.27
C VAL A 213 -5.88 6.30 -6.60
N GLY A 214 -5.73 4.99 -6.80
CA GLY A 214 -5.22 4.41 -8.03
C GLY A 214 -4.36 3.16 -7.81
N PRO A 215 -3.84 2.57 -8.89
CA PRO A 215 -2.85 1.50 -8.79
C PRO A 215 -1.62 1.96 -7.98
N GLN A 216 -0.93 1.02 -7.36
CA GLN A 216 0.15 1.32 -6.40
C GLN A 216 1.21 2.29 -6.95
N GLU A 217 1.66 2.08 -8.18
CA GLU A 217 2.68 2.94 -8.82
C GLU A 217 2.18 4.37 -9.02
N ALA A 218 0.94 4.52 -9.54
CA ALA A 218 0.31 5.83 -9.72
C ALA A 218 0.06 6.53 -8.38
N LEU A 219 -0.33 5.77 -7.35
CA LEU A 219 -0.55 6.27 -6.01
C LEU A 219 0.74 6.84 -5.41
N MET A 220 1.86 6.11 -5.52
CA MET A 220 3.17 6.56 -5.06
C MET A 220 3.58 7.88 -5.74
N TYR A 221 3.39 7.96 -7.07
CA TYR A 221 3.66 9.19 -7.80
C TYR A 221 2.82 10.37 -7.29
N LYS A 222 1.51 10.15 -7.09
CA LYS A 222 0.58 11.19 -6.60
C LYS A 222 0.96 11.66 -5.21
N VAL A 223 1.27 10.73 -4.30
CA VAL A 223 1.68 11.06 -2.93
C VAL A 223 2.92 11.95 -2.92
N VAL A 224 3.87 11.70 -3.80
CA VAL A 224 5.12 12.48 -3.87
C VAL A 224 4.91 13.84 -4.58
N ASN A 225 4.12 13.88 -5.66
CA ASN A 225 4.14 15.00 -6.61
C ASN A 225 2.83 15.79 -6.70
N GLU A 226 1.67 15.23 -6.36
CA GLU A 226 0.39 15.90 -6.57
C GLU A 226 -0.14 16.51 -5.26
N VAL A 227 -0.65 17.73 -5.33
CA VAL A 227 -1.40 18.36 -4.23
C VAL A 227 -2.83 17.80 -4.26
N PRO A 228 -3.36 17.29 -3.14
CA PRO A 228 -4.73 16.80 -3.13
C PRO A 228 -5.72 17.96 -3.24
N ALA A 229 -6.88 17.71 -3.84
CA ALA A 229 -7.98 18.67 -3.81
C ALA A 229 -8.42 18.92 -2.37
N PRO A 230 -8.81 20.15 -1.99
CA PRO A 230 -9.34 20.42 -0.66
C PRO A 230 -10.55 19.51 -0.35
N PRO A 231 -10.68 18.96 0.87
CA PRO A 231 -11.79 18.07 1.23
C PRO A 231 -13.18 18.65 0.91
N SER A 232 -13.38 19.95 1.16
CA SER A 232 -14.67 20.64 0.97
C SER A 232 -15.08 20.78 -0.51
N THR A 233 -14.13 20.72 -1.45
CA THR A 233 -14.41 20.90 -2.87
C THR A 233 -14.84 19.63 -3.59
N LEU A 234 -14.81 18.50 -2.88
CA LEU A 234 -15.19 17.21 -3.46
C LEU A 234 -16.70 17.10 -3.58
N GLU A 235 -17.17 16.53 -4.68
CA GLU A 235 -18.59 16.26 -4.89
C GLU A 235 -19.14 15.40 -3.76
N GLY A 236 -20.25 15.85 -3.14
CA GLY A 236 -20.86 15.19 -2.00
C GLY A 236 -20.07 15.27 -0.69
N ALA A 237 -19.09 16.19 -0.59
CA ALA A 237 -18.35 16.44 0.64
C ALA A 237 -19.33 16.83 1.78
N PRO A 238 -19.26 16.14 2.94
CA PRO A 238 -20.18 16.38 4.03
C PRO A 238 -19.85 17.64 4.84
N HIS A 239 -18.66 18.22 4.67
CA HIS A 239 -18.10 19.26 5.52
C HIS A 239 -17.70 20.51 4.73
N GLY A 240 -17.75 21.66 5.38
CA GLY A 240 -17.34 22.95 4.84
C GLY A 240 -15.82 23.16 4.81
N PRO A 241 -15.35 24.33 4.28
CA PRO A 241 -13.94 24.58 3.99
C PRO A 241 -13.07 24.91 5.21
N ARG A 242 -13.63 24.97 6.42
CA ARG A 242 -12.88 25.39 7.61
C ARG A 242 -11.63 24.58 7.92
N PHE A 243 -11.60 23.32 7.52
CA PHE A 243 -10.46 22.43 7.75
C PHE A 243 -9.50 22.32 6.56
N ASP A 244 -9.80 22.90 5.41
CA ASP A 244 -9.00 22.76 4.19
C ASP A 244 -7.56 23.22 4.36
N ALA A 245 -7.35 24.38 4.99
CA ALA A 245 -6.01 24.91 5.26
C ALA A 245 -5.21 24.02 6.23
N VAL A 246 -5.87 23.47 7.25
CA VAL A 246 -5.26 22.57 8.23
C VAL A 246 -4.81 21.28 7.53
N VAL A 247 -5.67 20.71 6.71
CA VAL A 247 -5.36 19.50 5.92
C VAL A 247 -4.23 19.77 4.92
N ALA A 248 -4.28 20.89 4.20
CA ALA A 248 -3.24 21.27 3.24
C ALA A 248 -1.86 21.37 3.88
N THR A 249 -1.78 21.99 5.09
CA THR A 249 -0.54 22.08 5.86
C THR A 249 -0.05 20.70 6.30
N ALA A 250 -0.92 19.85 6.83
CA ALA A 250 -0.54 18.49 7.26
C ALA A 250 -0.05 17.62 6.09
N LEU A 251 -0.62 17.81 4.88
CA LEU A 251 -0.29 17.04 3.67
C LEU A 251 0.79 17.70 2.79
N ALA A 252 1.47 18.75 3.27
CA ALA A 252 2.58 19.36 2.56
C ALA A 252 3.66 18.32 2.23
N LYS A 253 4.22 18.38 1.00
CA LYS A 253 5.19 17.40 0.52
C LYS A 253 6.53 17.52 1.24
N ASP A 254 7.02 18.75 1.42
CA ASP A 254 8.19 19.03 2.26
C ASP A 254 7.80 18.92 3.75
N PRO A 255 8.43 18.04 4.53
CA PRO A 255 8.19 17.93 5.97
C PRO A 255 8.35 19.24 6.74
N LYS A 256 9.19 20.16 6.23
CA LYS A 256 9.44 21.47 6.86
C LYS A 256 8.24 22.44 6.76
N LEU A 257 7.38 22.21 5.77
CA LEU A 257 6.17 23.01 5.54
C LEU A 257 4.94 22.44 6.27
N ARG A 258 5.08 21.27 6.91
CA ARG A 258 4.05 20.67 7.76
C ARG A 258 4.05 21.32 9.14
N PHE A 259 3.05 20.95 9.94
CA PHE A 259 3.09 21.29 11.37
C PHE A 259 4.37 20.74 12.01
N ALA A 260 4.96 21.54 12.89
CA ALA A 260 6.22 21.20 13.55
C ALA A 260 6.12 19.89 14.36
N ASN A 261 4.96 19.63 14.94
CA ASN A 261 4.65 18.45 15.75
C ASN A 261 3.13 18.22 15.81
N ALA A 262 2.72 17.12 16.44
CA ALA A 262 1.31 16.74 16.59
C ALA A 262 0.52 17.77 17.44
N SER A 263 1.14 18.40 18.43
CA SER A 263 0.48 19.44 19.25
C SER A 263 0.14 20.67 18.42
N ALA A 264 1.07 21.17 17.58
CA ALA A 264 0.81 22.30 16.69
C ALA A 264 -0.31 22.00 15.68
N PHE A 265 -0.39 20.74 15.21
CA PHE A 265 -1.49 20.29 14.34
C PHE A 265 -2.83 20.30 15.09
N ARG A 266 -2.87 19.76 16.30
CA ARG A 266 -4.06 19.77 17.16
C ARG A 266 -4.56 21.21 17.44
N ASP A 267 -3.64 22.10 17.75
CA ASP A 267 -3.98 23.48 18.09
C ASP A 267 -4.56 24.21 16.86
N ALA A 268 -4.00 23.98 15.66
CA ALA A 268 -4.55 24.52 14.42
C ALA A 268 -5.93 23.94 14.09
N LEU A 269 -6.15 22.63 14.35
CA LEU A 269 -7.45 21.99 14.17
C LEU A 269 -8.50 22.61 15.13
N THR A 270 -8.15 22.82 16.38
CA THR A 270 -9.03 23.45 17.39
C THR A 270 -9.36 24.88 17.02
N ALA A 271 -8.38 25.65 16.54
CA ALA A 271 -8.59 27.02 16.05
C ALA A 271 -9.55 27.04 14.83
N ALA A 272 -9.40 26.09 13.89
CA ALA A 272 -10.30 25.97 12.75
C ALA A 272 -11.73 25.61 13.15
N LEU A 273 -11.91 24.77 14.19
CA LEU A 273 -13.23 24.45 14.73
C LEU A 273 -13.90 25.67 15.38
N GLY A 274 -13.13 26.61 15.91
CA GLY A 274 -13.60 27.83 16.58
C GLY A 274 -14.11 27.61 18.00
N GLN A 275 -14.00 26.39 18.52
CA GLN A 275 -14.35 25.98 19.88
C GLN A 275 -13.53 24.74 20.27
N PRO A 276 -13.39 24.43 21.57
CA PRO A 276 -12.76 23.17 21.98
C PRO A 276 -13.46 21.95 21.38
N ALA A 277 -12.68 21.01 20.86
CA ALA A 277 -13.23 19.76 20.38
C ALA A 277 -13.84 18.95 21.54
N PRO A 278 -14.94 18.20 21.33
CA PRO A 278 -15.46 17.32 22.36
C PRO A 278 -14.42 16.27 22.78
N ASN A 279 -14.37 15.96 24.07
CA ASN A 279 -13.43 14.98 24.62
C ASN A 279 -13.73 13.53 24.20
N VAL A 280 -14.92 13.28 23.65
CA VAL A 280 -15.38 11.99 23.18
C VAL A 280 -16.23 12.17 21.93
N VAL A 281 -16.25 11.17 21.08
CA VAL A 281 -17.12 11.08 19.90
C VAL A 281 -18.56 10.85 20.36
N ALA A 282 -19.51 11.43 19.65
CA ALA A 282 -20.93 11.29 19.97
C ALA A 282 -21.37 9.82 19.99
N ARG A 283 -22.26 9.49 20.92
CA ARG A 283 -22.74 8.12 21.13
C ARG A 283 -23.40 7.54 19.87
N GLU A 284 -24.16 8.36 19.17
CA GLU A 284 -24.84 8.00 17.92
C GLU A 284 -23.84 7.55 16.84
N ALA A 285 -22.71 8.25 16.74
CA ALA A 285 -21.64 7.89 15.81
C ALA A 285 -20.95 6.60 16.25
N VAL A 286 -20.64 6.44 17.54
CA VAL A 286 -20.01 5.24 18.10
C VAL A 286 -20.86 3.99 17.82
N TYR A 287 -22.15 4.07 18.04
CA TYR A 287 -23.09 2.95 17.88
C TYR A 287 -23.72 2.86 16.48
N SER A 288 -23.22 3.61 15.51
CA SER A 288 -23.63 3.47 14.10
C SER A 288 -23.23 2.12 13.49
N LEU A 289 -22.26 1.42 14.11
CA LEU A 289 -21.99 0.00 13.87
C LEU A 289 -22.55 -0.81 15.05
N PRO A 290 -23.11 -2.02 14.79
CA PRO A 290 -23.48 -2.91 15.87
C PRO A 290 -22.24 -3.24 16.69
N MET A 291 -22.25 -2.87 17.97
CA MET A 291 -21.17 -3.25 18.86
C MET A 291 -21.14 -4.78 18.91
N VAL A 292 -19.97 -5.34 18.72
CA VAL A 292 -19.74 -6.77 18.89
C VAL A 292 -19.96 -7.05 20.38
N GLY A 293 -21.21 -7.22 20.74
CA GLY A 293 -21.63 -7.67 22.05
C GLY A 293 -21.17 -9.10 22.22
N ASP A 294 -20.78 -9.44 23.43
CA ASP A 294 -20.42 -10.76 23.90
C ASP A 294 -20.17 -11.75 22.75
N TYR A 295 -18.91 -11.97 22.43
CA TYR A 295 -18.55 -13.07 21.55
C TYR A 295 -19.13 -14.34 22.21
N ALA A 296 -20.40 -14.65 21.94
CA ALA A 296 -20.81 -16.03 21.93
C ALA A 296 -19.72 -16.75 21.15
N PRO A 297 -19.20 -17.90 21.63
CA PRO A 297 -18.21 -18.63 20.86
C PRO A 297 -18.77 -18.70 19.45
N THR A 298 -18.11 -18.05 18.52
CA THR A 298 -18.55 -17.99 17.15
C THR A 298 -18.65 -19.45 16.75
N GLU A 299 -19.85 -20.01 16.77
CA GLU A 299 -20.13 -21.11 15.87
C GLU A 299 -19.44 -20.68 14.60
N ARG A 300 -18.48 -21.46 14.18
CA ARG A 300 -17.72 -21.21 12.96
C ARG A 300 -18.69 -20.62 11.96
N ILE A 301 -18.69 -19.30 11.80
CA ILE A 301 -19.03 -18.74 10.53
C ILE A 301 -17.94 -19.36 9.69
N ALA A 302 -18.24 -20.54 9.16
CA ALA A 302 -17.51 -21.12 8.07
C ALA A 302 -17.34 -19.93 7.17
N SER A 303 -16.08 -19.48 7.03
CA SER A 303 -15.72 -18.37 6.14
C SER A 303 -16.60 -18.57 4.95
N ALA A 304 -17.55 -17.67 4.71
CA ALA A 304 -18.38 -17.80 3.54
C ALA A 304 -17.37 -18.03 2.46
N PRO A 305 -17.36 -19.20 1.80
CA PRO A 305 -16.33 -19.52 0.86
C PRO A 305 -16.30 -18.28 0.00
N HIS A 306 -15.10 -17.70 -0.13
CA HIS A 306 -14.89 -16.63 -1.10
C HIS A 306 -15.49 -17.17 -2.36
N THR A 307 -16.68 -16.67 -2.75
CA THR A 307 -17.47 -17.15 -3.85
C THR A 307 -16.82 -16.85 -5.20
N ASP A 308 -15.54 -16.58 -5.19
CA ASP A 308 -14.67 -16.59 -6.37
C ASP A 308 -14.23 -18.00 -6.78
N ASN A 309 -14.60 -19.05 -6.04
CA ASN A 309 -14.38 -20.44 -6.37
C ASN A 309 -15.68 -21.17 -6.80
N ALA A 310 -16.72 -20.45 -7.19
CA ALA A 310 -17.78 -21.09 -7.96
C ALA A 310 -17.11 -21.71 -9.19
N PRO A 311 -17.22 -23.03 -9.42
CA PRO A 311 -16.63 -23.64 -10.59
C PRO A 311 -17.16 -22.91 -11.81
N LEU A 312 -16.27 -22.42 -12.67
CA LEU A 312 -16.63 -21.88 -13.98
C LEU A 312 -17.23 -23.07 -14.73
N THR A 313 -18.56 -23.17 -14.78
CA THR A 313 -19.33 -24.38 -15.09
C THR A 313 -19.09 -24.94 -16.49
N HIS A 314 -18.31 -24.26 -17.33
CA HIS A 314 -17.96 -24.65 -18.70
C HIS A 314 -16.46 -24.87 -18.95
N TRP A 315 -15.62 -24.67 -17.92
CA TRP A 315 -14.17 -24.85 -18.04
C TRP A 315 -13.68 -26.06 -17.24
N ASP A 316 -12.83 -26.86 -17.88
CA ASP A 316 -12.09 -27.90 -17.16
C ASP A 316 -11.04 -27.25 -16.28
N PRO A 317 -11.04 -27.53 -14.96
CA PRO A 317 -10.07 -26.95 -14.03
C PRO A 317 -8.60 -27.22 -14.41
N SER A 318 -8.32 -28.35 -15.07
CA SER A 318 -6.97 -28.69 -15.51
C SER A 318 -6.48 -27.80 -16.65
N VAL A 319 -7.38 -27.38 -17.54
CA VAL A 319 -7.08 -26.47 -18.65
C VAL A 319 -6.77 -25.08 -18.10
N LEU A 320 -7.58 -24.59 -17.17
CA LEU A 320 -7.32 -23.29 -16.53
C LEU A 320 -6.01 -23.28 -15.76
N ALA A 321 -5.68 -24.36 -15.04
CA ALA A 321 -4.42 -24.49 -14.31
C ALA A 321 -3.20 -24.48 -15.27
N GLN A 322 -3.30 -25.11 -16.45
CA GLN A 322 -2.24 -25.07 -17.46
C GLN A 322 -2.04 -23.67 -18.05
N VAL A 323 -3.14 -22.97 -18.37
CA VAL A 323 -3.09 -21.58 -18.85
C VAL A 323 -2.51 -20.67 -17.79
N GLU A 324 -2.90 -20.84 -16.53
CA GLU A 324 -2.37 -20.09 -15.39
C GLU A 324 -0.85 -20.31 -15.23
N ALA A 325 -0.39 -21.57 -15.25
CA ALA A 325 1.03 -21.89 -15.13
C ALA A 325 1.85 -21.34 -16.31
N SER A 326 1.30 -21.36 -17.53
CA SER A 326 1.93 -20.77 -18.70
C SER A 326 2.01 -19.25 -18.60
N LEU A 327 0.92 -18.59 -18.24
CA LEU A 327 0.84 -17.15 -18.09
C LEU A 327 1.70 -16.62 -16.93
N ALA A 328 1.81 -17.38 -15.82
CA ALA A 328 2.58 -17.02 -14.64
C ALA A 328 4.07 -16.79 -14.93
N ARG A 329 4.62 -17.43 -15.95
CA ARG A 329 6.00 -17.23 -16.41
C ARG A 329 6.25 -15.84 -16.98
N HIS A 330 5.19 -15.17 -17.44
CA HIS A 330 5.26 -13.86 -18.12
C HIS A 330 4.71 -12.70 -17.29
N VAL A 331 3.73 -12.95 -16.40
CA VAL A 331 3.05 -11.91 -15.60
C VAL A 331 3.12 -12.18 -14.08
N GLY A 332 3.79 -13.26 -13.67
CA GLY A 332 3.97 -13.59 -12.26
C GLY A 332 2.67 -13.95 -11.53
N PRO A 333 2.55 -13.65 -10.21
CA PRO A 333 1.43 -14.09 -9.35
C PRO A 333 0.04 -13.61 -9.79
N MET A 334 -0.03 -12.62 -10.67
CA MET A 334 -1.29 -12.08 -11.18
C MET A 334 -1.98 -13.02 -12.19
N ALA A 335 -1.27 -14.03 -12.72
CA ALA A 335 -1.79 -14.97 -13.71
C ALA A 335 -3.11 -15.62 -13.29
N ALA A 336 -3.21 -16.08 -12.04
CA ALA A 336 -4.42 -16.71 -11.50
C ALA A 336 -5.65 -15.80 -11.57
N VAL A 337 -5.50 -14.53 -11.20
CA VAL A 337 -6.57 -13.54 -11.22
C VAL A 337 -6.98 -13.21 -12.65
N MET A 338 -5.99 -13.06 -13.55
CA MET A 338 -6.20 -12.74 -14.96
C MET A 338 -6.93 -13.87 -15.68
N VAL A 339 -6.49 -15.13 -15.49
CA VAL A 339 -7.13 -16.31 -16.07
C VAL A 339 -8.57 -16.45 -15.59
N ARG A 340 -8.84 -16.35 -14.28
CA ARG A 340 -10.20 -16.44 -13.73
C ARG A 340 -11.12 -15.35 -14.25
N ARG A 341 -10.61 -14.12 -14.43
CA ARG A 341 -11.39 -13.00 -14.99
C ARG A 341 -11.70 -13.24 -16.46
N ALA A 342 -10.71 -13.57 -17.27
CA ALA A 342 -10.89 -13.80 -18.69
C ALA A 342 -11.77 -15.05 -18.97
N ALA A 343 -11.66 -16.09 -18.16
CA ALA A 343 -12.47 -17.30 -18.28
C ALA A 343 -13.97 -17.09 -18.00
N LYS A 344 -14.36 -16.02 -17.32
CA LYS A 344 -15.78 -15.61 -17.17
C LYS A 344 -16.35 -15.02 -18.46
N GLU A 345 -15.50 -14.46 -19.31
CA GLU A 345 -15.89 -13.75 -20.53
C GLU A 345 -15.65 -14.58 -21.81
N CYS A 346 -14.82 -15.65 -21.73
CA CYS A 346 -14.46 -16.49 -22.86
C CYS A 346 -15.05 -17.89 -22.70
N HIS A 347 -15.43 -18.51 -23.83
CA HIS A 347 -16.06 -19.84 -23.84
C HIS A 347 -15.17 -20.92 -24.48
N ASP A 348 -14.03 -20.55 -25.06
CA ASP A 348 -13.08 -21.45 -25.69
C ASP A 348 -11.63 -21.05 -25.40
N LEU A 349 -10.73 -22.02 -25.48
CA LEU A 349 -9.32 -21.87 -25.12
C LEU A 349 -8.57 -20.88 -26.04
N PRO A 350 -8.77 -20.85 -27.36
CA PRO A 350 -8.10 -19.90 -28.23
C PRO A 350 -8.47 -18.43 -27.89
N THR A 351 -9.75 -18.15 -27.65
CA THR A 351 -10.23 -16.82 -27.27
C THR A 351 -9.68 -16.40 -25.89
N LEU A 352 -9.64 -17.33 -24.93
CA LEU A 352 -9.04 -17.10 -23.61
C LEU A 352 -7.55 -16.76 -23.73
N GLN A 353 -6.79 -17.52 -24.50
CA GLN A 353 -5.36 -17.28 -24.70
C GLN A 353 -5.10 -15.97 -25.44
N ALA A 354 -5.87 -15.63 -26.48
CA ALA A 354 -5.76 -14.36 -27.21
C ALA A 354 -6.00 -13.17 -26.27
N ARG A 355 -7.06 -13.24 -25.46
CA ARG A 355 -7.41 -12.19 -24.48
C ARG A 355 -6.32 -11.99 -23.42
N LEU A 356 -5.71 -13.07 -22.95
CA LEU A 356 -4.61 -13.03 -21.98
C LEU A 356 -3.32 -12.51 -22.61
N ALA A 357 -3.06 -12.87 -23.88
CA ALA A 357 -1.90 -12.39 -24.62
C ALA A 357 -1.90 -10.87 -24.80
N GLU A 358 -3.05 -10.23 -24.96
CA GLU A 358 -3.18 -8.76 -25.06
C GLU A 358 -2.64 -8.05 -23.82
N GLN A 359 -2.65 -8.70 -22.66
CA GLN A 359 -2.19 -8.13 -21.40
C GLN A 359 -0.70 -8.37 -21.13
N ILE A 360 -0.01 -9.14 -22.00
CA ILE A 360 1.44 -9.32 -21.94
C ILE A 360 2.12 -8.17 -22.68
N THR A 361 2.89 -7.36 -21.96
CA THR A 361 3.51 -6.14 -22.48
C THR A 361 4.65 -6.38 -23.50
N SER A 362 5.33 -7.53 -23.42
CA SER A 362 6.42 -7.90 -24.34
C SER A 362 5.91 -8.70 -25.52
N SER A 363 6.21 -8.26 -26.76
CA SER A 363 5.82 -8.99 -27.99
C SER A 363 6.42 -10.39 -28.02
N ALA A 364 7.70 -10.54 -27.68
CA ALA A 364 8.36 -11.85 -27.63
C ALA A 364 7.75 -12.79 -26.58
N ALA A 365 7.35 -12.26 -25.42
CA ALA A 365 6.67 -13.03 -24.37
C ALA A 365 5.23 -13.41 -24.79
N ARG A 366 4.56 -12.53 -25.54
CA ARG A 366 3.23 -12.80 -26.10
C ARG A 366 3.26 -13.93 -27.13
N ASP A 367 4.22 -13.89 -28.05
CA ASP A 367 4.41 -14.91 -29.07
C ASP A 367 4.81 -16.27 -28.44
N ALA A 368 5.64 -16.25 -27.40
CA ALA A 368 6.01 -17.44 -26.62
C ALA A 368 4.80 -18.03 -25.88
N PHE A 369 3.93 -17.21 -25.32
CA PHE A 369 2.71 -17.64 -24.64
C PHE A 369 1.71 -18.27 -25.61
N LEU A 370 1.48 -17.68 -26.79
CA LEU A 370 0.59 -18.17 -27.82
C LEU A 370 1.16 -19.44 -28.51
N GLY A 371 2.49 -19.52 -28.70
CA GLY A 371 3.16 -20.66 -29.31
C GLY A 371 3.16 -21.96 -28.48
N GLN A 372 3.01 -21.85 -27.15
CA GLN A 372 2.89 -23.03 -26.27
C GLN A 372 1.48 -23.66 -26.30
N GLY A 373 0.45 -22.90 -26.67
CA GLY A 373 -0.92 -23.41 -26.79
C GLY A 373 -1.13 -24.30 -28.00
N SER A 374 -0.25 -24.25 -29.00
CA SER A 374 -0.37 -25.02 -30.25
C SER A 374 0.20 -26.46 -30.19
N LYS A 375 0.87 -26.86 -29.07
CA LYS A 375 1.51 -28.17 -28.92
C LYS A 375 0.71 -29.23 -28.15
N ALA A 376 -0.47 -28.91 -27.71
CA ALA A 376 -1.30 -29.81 -26.92
C ALA A 376 -2.54 -30.33 -27.68
N GLY A 377 -2.42 -30.67 -28.94
CA GLY A 377 -3.56 -31.26 -29.66
C GLY A 377 -3.18 -31.70 -31.07
N GLY A 378 -3.01 -33.00 -31.29
CA GLY A 378 -3.14 -33.59 -32.61
C GLY A 378 -1.87 -34.22 -33.19
N GLY A 379 -1.74 -35.53 -33.03
CA GLY A 379 -0.88 -36.37 -33.86
C GLY A 379 -1.52 -36.63 -35.20
N THR A 380 -0.64 -37.02 -36.14
CA THR A 380 -0.78 -37.69 -37.42
C THR A 380 -0.95 -36.85 -38.69
N GLY A 381 0.12 -36.92 -39.49
CA GLY A 381 0.07 -37.35 -40.88
C GLY A 381 0.07 -36.30 -41.97
N GLY A 382 1.13 -36.34 -42.81
CA GLY A 382 0.99 -36.06 -44.24
C GLY A 382 1.94 -35.00 -44.82
N THR A 383 3.07 -35.50 -45.27
CA THR A 383 3.92 -35.16 -46.43
C THR A 383 3.44 -34.10 -47.42
N GLY A 384 4.36 -33.22 -47.85
CA GLY A 384 4.46 -32.86 -49.25
C GLY A 384 4.60 -31.38 -49.59
N GLY A 385 5.76 -31.02 -50.18
CA GLY A 385 5.81 -30.20 -51.37
C GLY A 385 6.33 -28.76 -51.20
N SER A 386 7.59 -28.61 -51.56
CA SER A 386 8.31 -27.43 -51.98
C SER A 386 7.65 -26.58 -53.06
N VAL A 387 8.15 -25.37 -53.15
CA VAL A 387 8.54 -24.49 -54.26
C VAL A 387 8.20 -23.04 -53.87
N GLY A 388 9.04 -22.18 -53.72
CA GLY A 388 9.91 -21.23 -54.25
C GLY A 388 9.29 -20.34 -55.32
N VAL A 389 9.40 -19.02 -55.16
CA VAL A 389 9.81 -18.07 -56.22
C VAL A 389 9.92 -16.63 -55.65
N ARG A 390 11.00 -15.99 -56.08
CA ARG A 390 11.56 -14.64 -55.99
C ARG A 390 10.69 -13.54 -56.58
N GLY A 391 11.10 -12.31 -56.16
CA GLY A 391 11.07 -11.09 -56.97
C GLY A 391 10.07 -10.05 -56.47
N GLY A 392 10.39 -8.80 -56.24
CA GLY A 392 11.27 -7.85 -56.79
C GLY A 392 10.90 -6.50 -56.21
N ALA A 393 11.85 -5.68 -55.94
CA ALA A 393 11.72 -4.22 -55.84
C ALA A 393 11.70 -3.65 -57.28
N PRO A 394 11.39 -2.38 -57.55
CA PRO A 394 12.03 -1.22 -56.96
C PRO A 394 11.24 0.13 -56.95
N SER A 395 11.88 1.11 -56.40
CA SER A 395 12.10 2.51 -56.76
C SER A 395 11.09 3.58 -56.48
N THR A 396 11.59 4.52 -55.71
CA THR A 396 11.88 5.95 -55.93
C THR A 396 10.72 6.93 -56.06
N PHE A 397 10.73 7.88 -55.14
CA PHE A 397 10.83 9.32 -55.47
C PHE A 397 11.09 10.14 -54.18
N ALA A 398 12.21 10.84 -54.12
CA ALA A 398 12.41 12.02 -53.32
C ALA A 398 12.02 13.26 -54.16
N PRO A 399 11.73 14.40 -53.54
CA PRO A 399 12.80 15.41 -53.50
C PRO A 399 12.93 16.22 -52.21
N ALA A 400 14.12 16.60 -52.06
CA ALA A 400 14.90 17.47 -51.27
C ALA A 400 14.28 18.83 -50.83
N SER A 401 14.73 19.24 -49.71
CA SER A 401 15.61 20.37 -49.30
C SER A 401 15.00 21.23 -48.20
N GLY A 402 15.81 21.40 -47.16
CA GLY A 402 15.60 22.36 -46.08
C GLY A 402 16.43 22.04 -44.86
N THR A 403 17.73 22.34 -44.95
CA THR A 403 18.74 22.39 -43.90
C THR A 403 18.27 23.07 -42.62
N PHE A 404 18.33 22.38 -41.50
CA PHE A 404 18.88 22.92 -40.25
C PHE A 404 19.42 21.77 -39.40
N ALA A 405 20.71 21.84 -39.08
CA ALA A 405 21.45 20.88 -38.33
C ALA A 405 21.10 20.97 -36.85
N GLY A 406 20.75 19.84 -36.30
CA GLY A 406 20.58 19.54 -34.87
C GLY A 406 20.21 18.09 -34.79
N ALA A 407 21.14 17.18 -34.66
CA ALA A 407 20.91 15.74 -34.51
C ALA A 407 20.19 15.49 -33.17
N THR A 408 18.86 15.61 -33.18
CA THR A 408 18.03 15.20 -32.05
C THR A 408 17.84 13.69 -32.14
N THR A 409 18.67 12.96 -31.37
CA THR A 409 18.48 11.52 -31.19
C THR A 409 17.12 11.30 -30.53
N PRO A 410 16.19 10.52 -31.13
CA PRO A 410 14.89 10.27 -30.52
C PRO A 410 15.05 9.45 -29.23
N VAL A 411 14.18 9.69 -28.25
CA VAL A 411 14.11 8.89 -27.02
C VAL A 411 13.74 7.46 -27.41
N ASN A 412 14.71 6.56 -27.26
CA ASN A 412 14.55 5.12 -27.48
C ASN A 412 14.48 4.35 -26.15
N GLU A 413 14.12 3.08 -26.18
CA GLU A 413 14.02 2.24 -24.98
C GLU A 413 15.35 2.12 -24.22
N ALA A 414 16.47 2.05 -24.93
CA ALA A 414 17.80 1.98 -24.31
C ALA A 414 18.11 3.24 -23.48
N LEU A 415 17.80 4.42 -24.01
CA LEU A 415 17.97 5.70 -23.31
C LEU A 415 17.04 5.79 -22.09
N MET A 416 15.82 5.30 -22.22
CA MET A 416 14.86 5.24 -21.10
C MET A 416 15.36 4.34 -19.97
N ASP A 417 15.90 3.16 -20.30
CA ASP A 417 16.47 2.23 -19.32
C ASP A 417 17.72 2.80 -18.62
N GLN A 418 18.58 3.48 -19.37
CA GLN A 418 19.76 4.14 -18.79
C GLN A 418 19.35 5.31 -17.89
N ALA A 419 18.42 6.15 -18.31
CA ALA A 419 17.86 7.24 -17.51
C ALA A 419 17.17 6.70 -16.25
N GLN A 420 16.42 5.60 -16.36
CA GLN A 420 15.78 4.94 -15.23
C GLN A 420 16.81 4.44 -14.21
N ARG A 421 17.91 3.82 -14.63
CA ARG A 421 18.98 3.38 -13.72
C ARG A 421 19.61 4.53 -12.96
N LEU A 422 19.91 5.65 -13.64
CA LEU A 422 20.45 6.84 -13.02
C LEU A 422 19.48 7.47 -12.01
N LEU A 423 18.20 7.60 -12.40
CA LEU A 423 17.18 8.13 -11.51
C LEU A 423 16.87 7.17 -10.36
N SER A 424 16.99 5.86 -10.55
CA SER A 424 16.72 4.88 -9.49
C SER A 424 17.64 5.03 -8.29
N ALA A 425 18.86 5.50 -8.50
CA ALA A 425 19.77 5.82 -7.41
C ALA A 425 19.31 7.01 -6.55
N GLN A 426 18.45 7.89 -7.08
CA GLN A 426 17.98 9.12 -6.44
C GLN A 426 16.51 9.09 -6.07
N LEU A 427 15.68 8.46 -6.89
CA LEU A 427 14.21 8.41 -6.76
C LEU A 427 13.68 7.00 -6.44
N GLY A 428 14.56 6.00 -6.33
CA GLY A 428 14.13 4.63 -6.06
C GLY A 428 13.14 4.10 -7.12
N PRO A 429 12.11 3.35 -6.71
CA PRO A 429 11.14 2.73 -7.64
C PRO A 429 10.33 3.72 -8.48
N ILE A 430 10.23 4.99 -8.03
CA ILE A 430 9.49 6.05 -8.72
C ILE A 430 10.18 6.45 -10.03
N ALA A 431 11.49 6.23 -10.16
CA ALA A 431 12.25 6.54 -11.35
C ALA A 431 11.59 5.99 -12.63
N ARG A 432 11.08 4.76 -12.57
CA ARG A 432 10.40 4.10 -13.71
C ARG A 432 9.15 4.86 -14.16
N VAL A 433 8.34 5.35 -13.21
CA VAL A 433 7.10 6.08 -13.50
C VAL A 433 7.43 7.46 -14.09
N VAL A 434 8.44 8.13 -13.53
CA VAL A 434 8.90 9.44 -13.99
C VAL A 434 9.45 9.35 -15.42
N VAL A 435 10.30 8.37 -15.70
CA VAL A 435 10.88 8.14 -17.03
C VAL A 435 9.79 7.83 -18.05
N LYS A 436 8.86 6.92 -17.73
CA LYS A 436 7.77 6.58 -18.64
C LYS A 436 6.89 7.77 -18.95
N ARG A 437 6.50 8.56 -17.94
CA ARG A 437 5.65 9.76 -18.13
C ARG A 437 6.36 10.87 -18.92
N ALA A 438 7.67 11.05 -18.71
CA ALA A 438 8.46 11.99 -19.49
C ALA A 438 8.54 11.56 -20.97
N ALA A 439 8.71 10.26 -21.24
CA ALA A 439 8.74 9.71 -22.58
C ALA A 439 7.38 9.77 -23.31
N GLU A 440 6.26 9.70 -22.58
CA GLU A 440 4.90 9.91 -23.11
C GLU A 440 4.64 11.36 -23.50
N ARG A 441 5.30 12.33 -22.84
CA ARG A 441 5.13 13.77 -23.08
C ARG A 441 6.01 14.32 -24.20
N THR A 442 7.18 13.73 -24.43
CA THR A 442 8.11 14.19 -25.46
C THR A 442 8.98 13.07 -26.00
N ARG A 443 9.29 13.13 -27.31
CA ARG A 443 10.26 12.27 -27.96
C ARG A 443 11.59 12.96 -28.21
N GLN A 444 11.72 14.22 -27.83
CA GLN A 444 12.96 14.99 -27.96
C GLN A 444 13.81 14.79 -26.71
N ARG A 445 15.06 14.38 -26.90
CA ARG A 445 16.01 14.03 -25.82
C ARG A 445 16.21 15.15 -24.80
N GLU A 446 16.39 16.38 -25.24
CA GLU A 446 16.60 17.53 -24.36
C GLU A 446 15.38 17.84 -23.50
N ALA A 447 14.20 17.86 -24.11
CA ALA A 447 12.95 18.05 -23.40
C ALA A 447 12.65 16.89 -22.43
N PHE A 448 13.00 15.66 -22.79
CA PHE A 448 12.91 14.49 -21.94
C PHE A 448 13.80 14.63 -20.70
N PHE A 449 15.07 15.02 -20.86
CA PHE A 449 15.99 15.24 -19.75
C PHE A 449 15.55 16.41 -18.85
N ALA A 450 15.00 17.48 -19.41
CA ALA A 450 14.44 18.59 -18.64
C ALA A 450 13.28 18.12 -17.75
N LEU A 451 12.36 17.32 -18.29
CA LEU A 451 11.24 16.76 -17.54
C LEU A 451 11.72 15.79 -16.41
N LEU A 452 12.78 15.02 -16.65
CA LEU A 452 13.38 14.18 -15.63
C LEU A 452 14.05 15.00 -14.52
N ALA A 453 14.69 16.13 -14.88
CA ALA A 453 15.29 17.01 -13.89
C ALA A 453 14.28 17.77 -13.04
N GLU A 454 13.10 18.07 -13.56
CA GLU A 454 12.01 18.68 -12.79
C GLU A 454 11.48 17.74 -11.67
N ALA A 455 11.63 16.43 -11.86
CA ALA A 455 11.16 15.42 -10.90
C ALA A 455 12.09 15.24 -9.68
N VAL A 456 13.24 15.92 -9.64
CA VAL A 456 14.18 15.87 -8.52
C VAL A 456 14.29 17.24 -7.83
N PRO A 457 14.66 17.27 -6.52
CA PRO A 457 14.90 18.51 -5.78
C PRO A 457 15.90 19.42 -6.50
N GLU A 458 15.67 20.74 -6.40
CA GLU A 458 16.42 21.77 -7.14
C GLU A 458 17.95 21.65 -6.95
N ALA A 459 18.40 21.34 -5.73
CA ALA A 459 19.81 21.14 -5.42
C ALA A 459 20.48 19.98 -6.19
N MET A 460 19.70 19.03 -6.72
CA MET A 460 20.20 17.86 -7.45
C MET A 460 20.03 17.94 -8.95
N ARG A 461 19.23 18.89 -9.47
CA ARG A 461 18.90 19.03 -10.89
C ARG A 461 20.14 19.19 -11.78
N ALA A 462 21.05 20.08 -11.39
CA ALA A 462 22.26 20.35 -12.17
C ALA A 462 23.15 19.10 -12.28
N LYS A 463 23.31 18.35 -11.20
CA LYS A 463 24.09 17.11 -11.17
C LYS A 463 23.44 16.03 -12.03
N LEU A 464 22.13 15.86 -11.91
CA LEU A 464 21.37 14.89 -12.70
C LEU A 464 21.43 15.20 -14.20
N LEU A 465 21.24 16.45 -14.60
CA LEU A 465 21.35 16.87 -16.00
C LEU A 465 22.75 16.62 -16.58
N ALA A 466 23.80 16.88 -15.79
CA ALA A 466 25.17 16.57 -16.20
C ALA A 466 25.41 15.07 -16.41
N GLU A 467 24.76 14.21 -15.63
CA GLU A 467 24.84 12.75 -15.76
C GLU A 467 23.99 12.23 -16.93
N LEU A 468 22.76 12.76 -17.10
CA LEU A 468 21.87 12.41 -18.21
C LEU A 468 22.48 12.80 -19.57
N ASN A 469 23.18 13.93 -19.65
CA ASN A 469 23.82 14.38 -20.87
C ASN A 469 25.04 13.51 -21.29
N LYS A 470 25.56 12.67 -20.40
CA LYS A 470 26.62 11.68 -20.71
C LYS A 470 26.07 10.38 -21.32
N LEU A 471 24.77 10.15 -21.26
CA LEU A 471 24.14 8.98 -21.87
C LEU A 471 24.20 9.12 -23.40
N HIS A 472 24.52 8.05 -24.09
CA HIS A 472 24.64 8.01 -25.55
C HIS A 472 23.47 7.25 -26.20
#